data_eeae45e00a7cc8f81ab395b489f07d82
#
_entry.id   eeae45e00a7cc8f81ab395b489f07d82
#
_cell.length_a   1.000
_cell.length_b   1.000
_cell.length_c   1.000
_cell.angle_alpha   90.00
_cell.angle_beta   90.00
_cell.angle_gamma   90.00
#
_symmetry.space_group_name_H-M   'P 1'
#
loop_
_entity.id
_entity.type
_entity.pdbx_description
1 polymer ?
#
loop_
_entity_poly.entity_id
_entity_poly.type
_entity_poly.pdbx_seq_one_letter_code
_entity_poly.pdbx_strand_id
1 'polypeptide(L)'
;MPPAPRTSAVVDPRIGDLGPALLALEDGTVFPGVAFGAAVAAGGDLVVNTSQTGYQEVCTDPSYAGQVVVMTYPLIGNYGRLTDDDQSIRPWLRALVVANATAAVLDDARQLAALLRDAAIPAIAGVDTRALARHLRANGCLRGIVTSPGEIDREAAVEAARAVTRWEDQDFVGQVSPPAVTDYPAEHAGGPRVAIVDLGLKNNIVRSTLRRGTSVRVLPHTVSASDVLAADVDGVILSPGPGDPARLDAQVALARAVIDDGRPMLGICLGHQIVGRAAGAETTRLRFGHHGANHPVRDLELGLVQVRAQNHEVQVVGDSLPAASGFRVSQVNLNDGSVEGLRHATLPIETVQYHPEGAPGPLDALAVFDRFVAAAAVRRGARR
;
A
#
# COMPACT_ATOMS: atom_id res chain seq x y z
N MET A 1 -3.41 -33.76 -19.36
CA MET A 1 -3.04 -33.34 -18.00
C MET A 1 -1.69 -32.66 -18.07
N PRO A 2 -1.50 -31.44 -17.58
CA PRO A 2 -0.16 -30.92 -17.43
C PRO A 2 0.61 -31.79 -16.43
N PRO A 3 1.94 -31.96 -16.57
CA PRO A 3 2.72 -32.76 -15.63
C PRO A 3 2.62 -32.16 -14.24
N ALA A 4 2.54 -33.01 -13.23
CA ALA A 4 2.58 -32.57 -11.82
C ALA A 4 3.85 -31.74 -11.60
N PRO A 5 3.77 -30.60 -10.89
CA PRO A 5 4.95 -29.77 -10.64
C PRO A 5 6.01 -30.62 -9.90
N ARG A 6 7.26 -30.46 -10.30
CA ARG A 6 8.40 -31.08 -9.60
C ARG A 6 8.48 -30.41 -8.20
N THR A 7 7.89 -31.04 -7.20
CA THR A 7 7.67 -30.50 -5.86
C THR A 7 8.97 -30.19 -5.07
N SER A 8 10.12 -30.72 -5.48
CA SER A 8 11.37 -30.63 -4.72
C SER A 8 12.24 -29.38 -5.00
N ALA A 9 11.79 -28.44 -5.85
CA ALA A 9 12.58 -27.28 -6.25
C ALA A 9 11.94 -25.92 -5.96
N VAL A 10 10.68 -25.86 -5.52
CA VAL A 10 9.92 -24.61 -5.40
C VAL A 10 9.87 -24.03 -3.98
N VAL A 11 10.09 -24.84 -2.95
CA VAL A 11 10.26 -24.42 -1.56
C VAL A 11 11.62 -24.90 -1.06
N ASP A 12 12.42 -23.98 -0.57
CA ASP A 12 13.71 -24.33 0.05
C ASP A 12 13.47 -25.18 1.31
N PRO A 13 14.10 -26.35 1.45
CA PRO A 13 13.91 -27.22 2.62
C PRO A 13 14.14 -26.54 3.98
N ARG A 14 14.94 -25.48 4.02
CA ARG A 14 15.24 -24.73 5.25
C ARG A 14 14.06 -23.91 5.78
N ILE A 15 13.08 -23.57 4.94
CA ILE A 15 11.89 -22.80 5.36
C ILE A 15 10.65 -23.67 5.62
N GLY A 16 10.76 -24.97 5.33
CA GLY A 16 9.70 -25.96 5.57
C GLY A 16 8.64 -26.00 4.47
N ASP A 17 8.46 -27.19 3.92
CA ASP A 17 7.37 -27.56 3.02
C ASP A 17 6.22 -28.10 3.88
N LEU A 18 5.06 -27.44 3.83
CA LEU A 18 3.87 -27.83 4.60
C LEU A 18 2.96 -28.79 3.83
N GLY A 19 3.30 -29.13 2.58
CA GLY A 19 2.52 -30.02 1.72
C GLY A 19 1.75 -29.29 0.60
N PRO A 20 0.99 -30.07 -0.21
CA PRO A 20 0.26 -29.52 -1.34
C PRO A 20 -0.86 -28.58 -0.89
N ALA A 21 -1.05 -27.49 -1.66
CA ALA A 21 -2.13 -26.54 -1.48
C ALA A 21 -2.61 -26.01 -2.84
N LEU A 22 -3.73 -25.31 -2.85
CA LEU A 22 -4.31 -24.68 -4.03
C LEU A 22 -4.42 -23.17 -3.84
N LEU A 23 -4.16 -22.43 -4.90
CA LEU A 23 -4.71 -21.10 -5.11
C LEU A 23 -5.94 -21.28 -6.02
N ALA A 24 -7.13 -21.05 -5.50
CA ALA A 24 -8.38 -21.08 -6.26
C ALA A 24 -8.95 -19.67 -6.44
N LEU A 25 -9.47 -19.39 -7.64
CA LEU A 25 -10.08 -18.12 -8.00
C LEU A 25 -11.61 -18.28 -8.13
N GLU A 26 -12.35 -17.21 -7.90
CA GLU A 26 -13.82 -17.19 -7.97
C GLU A 26 -14.39 -17.56 -9.35
N ASP A 27 -13.61 -17.39 -10.41
CA ASP A 27 -13.99 -17.74 -11.78
C ASP A 27 -13.82 -19.24 -12.10
N GLY A 28 -13.32 -20.05 -11.15
CA GLY A 28 -13.10 -21.49 -11.31
C GLY A 28 -11.66 -21.85 -11.68
N THR A 29 -10.79 -20.89 -11.92
CA THR A 29 -9.38 -21.16 -12.22
C THR A 29 -8.64 -21.60 -10.96
N VAL A 30 -7.81 -22.65 -11.06
CA VAL A 30 -7.09 -23.22 -9.91
C VAL A 30 -5.63 -23.47 -10.27
N PHE A 31 -4.73 -22.96 -9.45
CA PHE A 31 -3.29 -23.16 -9.52
C PHE A 31 -2.84 -24.06 -8.36
N PRO A 32 -2.26 -25.24 -8.64
CA PRO A 32 -1.65 -26.06 -7.60
C PRO A 32 -0.29 -25.52 -7.19
N GLY A 33 0.09 -25.77 -5.95
CA GLY A 33 1.39 -25.39 -5.42
C GLY A 33 1.71 -26.11 -4.11
N VAL A 34 2.69 -25.58 -3.40
CA VAL A 34 3.19 -26.08 -2.13
C VAL A 34 3.04 -24.99 -1.08
N ALA A 35 2.39 -25.31 0.02
CA ALA A 35 2.19 -24.36 1.12
C ALA A 35 3.49 -24.13 1.90
N PHE A 36 3.67 -22.88 2.34
CA PHE A 36 4.67 -22.46 3.33
C PHE A 36 4.09 -21.32 4.19
N GLY A 37 4.85 -20.82 5.20
CA GLY A 37 4.32 -19.84 6.14
C GLY A 37 3.38 -20.46 7.16
N ALA A 38 2.14 -19.99 7.31
CA ALA A 38 1.17 -20.53 8.25
C ALA A 38 0.29 -21.64 7.64
N ALA A 39 -0.04 -22.67 8.43
CA ALA A 39 -0.87 -23.80 8.02
C ALA A 39 -2.37 -23.48 8.15
N VAL A 40 -2.83 -22.41 7.50
CA VAL A 40 -4.22 -21.95 7.50
C VAL A 40 -4.65 -21.57 6.08
N ALA A 41 -5.97 -21.49 5.84
CA ALA A 41 -6.51 -20.92 4.62
C ALA A 41 -6.76 -19.40 4.79
N ALA A 42 -6.54 -18.63 3.72
CA ALA A 42 -6.95 -17.23 3.69
C ALA A 42 -7.24 -16.76 2.26
N GLY A 43 -8.26 -15.89 2.15
CA GLY A 43 -8.70 -15.33 0.88
C GLY A 43 -8.80 -13.82 0.90
N GLY A 44 -8.80 -13.24 -0.29
CA GLY A 44 -8.88 -11.81 -0.55
C GLY A 44 -8.88 -11.50 -2.04
N ASP A 45 -8.88 -10.22 -2.39
CA ASP A 45 -8.66 -9.78 -3.77
C ASP A 45 -7.21 -10.05 -4.19
N LEU A 46 -7.01 -10.60 -5.40
CA LEU A 46 -5.67 -10.85 -5.91
C LEU A 46 -5.08 -9.61 -6.55
N VAL A 47 -3.88 -9.26 -6.12
CA VAL A 47 -3.09 -8.17 -6.69
C VAL A 47 -1.72 -8.69 -7.16
N VAL A 48 -1.25 -8.17 -8.31
CA VAL A 48 0.01 -8.59 -8.91
C VAL A 48 1.06 -7.53 -8.70
N ASN A 49 2.00 -7.80 -7.79
CA ASN A 49 3.12 -6.91 -7.53
C ASN A 49 4.30 -7.25 -8.46
N THR A 50 4.78 -6.23 -9.18
CA THR A 50 5.86 -6.36 -10.18
C THR A 50 7.22 -5.87 -9.67
N SER A 51 7.36 -5.59 -8.38
CA SER A 51 8.63 -5.20 -7.76
C SER A 51 9.66 -6.32 -7.84
N GLN A 52 10.92 -5.96 -8.08
CA GLN A 52 12.03 -6.92 -8.11
C GLN A 52 12.57 -7.25 -6.72
N THR A 53 12.38 -6.36 -5.76
CA THR A 53 12.84 -6.46 -4.36
C THR A 53 11.76 -5.90 -3.44
N GLY A 54 11.96 -6.00 -2.12
CA GLY A 54 11.07 -5.37 -1.15
C GLY A 54 9.90 -6.24 -0.72
N TYR A 55 10.03 -7.56 -0.77
CA TYR A 55 8.96 -8.45 -0.34
C TYR A 55 8.59 -8.28 1.14
N GLN A 56 9.55 -7.89 2.00
CA GLN A 56 9.30 -7.61 3.41
C GLN A 56 8.46 -6.34 3.58
N GLU A 57 8.83 -5.28 2.90
CA GLU A 57 8.11 -4.01 2.89
C GLU A 57 6.70 -4.21 2.33
N VAL A 58 6.54 -4.99 1.25
CA VAL A 58 5.24 -5.38 0.72
C VAL A 58 4.42 -6.13 1.76
N CYS A 59 4.98 -7.11 2.46
CA CYS A 59 4.27 -7.86 3.48
C CYS A 59 3.81 -6.97 4.65
N THR A 60 4.64 -6.01 5.05
CA THR A 60 4.40 -5.14 6.22
C THR A 60 3.74 -3.81 5.89
N ASP A 61 3.42 -3.55 4.61
CA ASP A 61 2.66 -2.38 4.17
C ASP A 61 1.17 -2.57 4.50
N PRO A 62 0.57 -1.72 5.36
CA PRO A 62 -0.85 -1.81 5.72
C PRO A 62 -1.79 -1.71 4.51
N SER A 63 -1.37 -1.07 3.43
CA SER A 63 -2.19 -0.91 2.21
C SER A 63 -2.55 -2.24 1.53
N TYR A 64 -1.82 -3.34 1.83
CA TYR A 64 -2.19 -4.68 1.36
C TYR A 64 -3.21 -5.41 2.23
N ALA A 65 -3.80 -4.77 3.24
CA ALA A 65 -4.84 -5.41 4.04
C ALA A 65 -6.03 -5.85 3.16
N GLY A 66 -6.46 -7.10 3.35
CA GLY A 66 -7.53 -7.71 2.56
C GLY A 66 -7.09 -8.35 1.25
N GLN A 67 -5.81 -8.27 0.85
CA GLN A 67 -5.33 -8.71 -0.46
C GLN A 67 -4.47 -9.97 -0.39
N VAL A 68 -4.59 -10.81 -1.42
CA VAL A 68 -3.68 -11.92 -1.73
C VAL A 68 -2.65 -11.40 -2.71
N VAL A 69 -1.40 -11.29 -2.28
CA VAL A 69 -0.33 -10.66 -3.05
C VAL A 69 0.43 -11.68 -3.87
N VAL A 70 0.45 -11.48 -5.18
CA VAL A 70 1.19 -12.30 -6.15
C VAL A 70 2.48 -11.59 -6.52
N MET A 71 3.64 -12.13 -6.12
CA MET A 71 4.94 -11.58 -6.50
C MET A 71 5.39 -12.16 -7.83
N THR A 72 5.69 -11.29 -8.81
CA THR A 72 6.15 -11.75 -10.14
C THR A 72 7.65 -12.03 -10.19
N TYR A 73 8.44 -11.50 -9.24
CA TYR A 73 9.85 -11.85 -9.13
C TYR A 73 10.00 -13.32 -8.74
N PRO A 74 10.88 -14.09 -9.44
CA PRO A 74 10.86 -15.55 -9.32
C PRO A 74 11.38 -16.10 -7.99
N LEU A 75 12.25 -15.37 -7.27
CA LEU A 75 12.91 -15.84 -6.05
C LEU A 75 12.54 -14.94 -4.86
N ILE A 76 11.64 -15.40 -4.01
CA ILE A 76 11.18 -14.64 -2.84
C ILE A 76 11.73 -15.26 -1.56
N GLY A 77 12.23 -14.41 -0.64
CA GLY A 77 12.87 -14.81 0.61
C GLY A 77 14.41 -14.82 0.58
N ASN A 78 15.03 -14.58 -0.57
CA ASN A 78 16.44 -14.79 -0.85
C ASN A 78 17.41 -13.90 -0.05
N TYR A 79 16.99 -12.76 0.49
CA TYR A 79 17.82 -11.87 1.32
C TYR A 79 17.37 -11.78 2.79
N GLY A 80 16.33 -12.55 3.18
CA GLY A 80 15.85 -12.60 4.56
C GLY A 80 15.05 -11.35 4.97
N ARG A 81 15.05 -11.05 6.28
CA ARG A 81 14.35 -9.92 6.90
C ARG A 81 15.32 -9.06 7.69
N LEU A 82 15.19 -7.74 7.56
CA LEU A 82 15.83 -6.73 8.38
C LEU A 82 14.75 -5.96 9.15
N THR A 83 14.83 -5.91 10.48
CA THR A 83 13.81 -5.29 11.34
C THR A 83 13.53 -3.82 10.97
N ASP A 84 14.57 -3.10 10.51
CA ASP A 84 14.44 -1.69 10.13
C ASP A 84 13.69 -1.46 8.83
N ASP A 85 13.50 -2.50 8.01
CA ASP A 85 12.75 -2.40 6.75
C ASP A 85 11.24 -2.65 6.92
N ASP A 86 10.80 -3.08 8.11
CA ASP A 86 9.38 -3.23 8.41
C ASP A 86 8.65 -1.88 8.29
N GLN A 87 7.57 -1.87 7.51
CA GLN A 87 6.79 -0.65 7.28
C GLN A 87 5.71 -0.42 8.33
N SER A 88 5.39 -1.43 9.13
CA SER A 88 4.47 -1.36 10.25
C SER A 88 4.75 -2.49 11.26
N ILE A 89 3.89 -2.62 12.27
CA ILE A 89 4.07 -3.55 13.40
C ILE A 89 3.93 -5.03 13.04
N ARG A 90 3.35 -5.36 11.88
CA ARG A 90 3.11 -6.74 11.43
C ARG A 90 2.85 -6.80 9.92
N PRO A 91 2.90 -7.98 9.30
CA PRO A 91 2.33 -8.19 7.97
C PRO A 91 0.81 -8.02 7.94
N TRP A 92 0.28 -7.55 6.79
CA TRP A 92 -1.14 -7.23 6.62
C TRP A 92 -1.82 -7.97 5.47
N LEU A 93 -1.05 -8.48 4.50
CA LEU A 93 -1.63 -9.26 3.40
C LEU A 93 -2.38 -10.49 3.91
N ARG A 94 -3.35 -10.97 3.13
CA ARG A 94 -4.13 -12.17 3.46
C ARG A 94 -3.36 -13.45 3.15
N ALA A 95 -2.64 -13.46 2.03
CA ALA A 95 -1.78 -14.57 1.64
C ALA A 95 -0.69 -14.10 0.66
N LEU A 96 0.40 -14.85 0.55
CA LEU A 96 1.48 -14.60 -0.39
C LEU A 96 1.55 -15.71 -1.44
N VAL A 97 1.62 -15.32 -2.73
CA VAL A 97 1.73 -16.25 -3.87
C VAL A 97 3.04 -16.00 -4.61
N VAL A 98 3.88 -17.03 -4.76
CA VAL A 98 5.21 -16.90 -5.36
C VAL A 98 5.50 -18.06 -6.33
N ALA A 99 6.44 -17.82 -7.26
CA ALA A 99 6.96 -18.89 -8.11
C ALA A 99 7.88 -19.82 -7.29
N ASN A 100 8.85 -19.28 -6.57
CA ASN A 100 9.75 -20.04 -5.70
C ASN A 100 9.93 -19.32 -4.36
N ALA A 101 9.88 -20.08 -3.29
CA ALA A 101 10.21 -19.63 -1.94
C ALA A 101 11.62 -20.09 -1.58
N THR A 102 12.49 -19.15 -1.26
CA THR A 102 13.90 -19.41 -0.94
C THR A 102 14.24 -18.98 0.48
N ALA A 103 15.24 -19.63 1.08
CA ALA A 103 15.79 -19.24 2.36
C ALA A 103 17.04 -18.37 2.18
N ALA A 104 17.15 -17.31 2.95
CA ALA A 104 18.39 -16.58 3.10
C ALA A 104 19.42 -17.38 3.92
N VAL A 105 20.69 -16.99 3.85
CA VAL A 105 21.75 -17.54 4.72
C VAL A 105 21.72 -16.77 6.06
N LEU A 106 20.63 -16.96 6.82
CA LEU A 106 20.35 -16.28 8.08
C LEU A 106 19.68 -17.26 9.05
N ASP A 107 19.54 -16.88 10.32
CA ASP A 107 18.76 -17.65 11.30
C ASP A 107 17.26 -17.72 10.93
N ASP A 108 16.53 -18.69 11.53
CA ASP A 108 15.13 -18.95 11.22
C ASP A 108 14.24 -17.71 11.45
N ALA A 109 14.46 -16.97 12.53
CA ALA A 109 13.66 -15.79 12.88
C ALA A 109 13.75 -14.67 11.84
N ARG A 110 14.80 -14.66 11.03
CA ARG A 110 14.98 -13.69 9.92
C ARG A 110 14.60 -14.22 8.55
N GLN A 111 13.94 -15.37 8.48
CA GLN A 111 13.36 -15.89 7.23
C GLN A 111 11.98 -15.26 6.98
N LEU A 112 11.64 -15.05 5.71
CA LEU A 112 10.30 -14.59 5.32
C LEU A 112 9.22 -15.57 5.79
N ALA A 113 9.48 -16.87 5.69
CA ALA A 113 8.53 -17.90 6.12
C ALA A 113 8.20 -17.81 7.62
N ALA A 114 9.17 -17.47 8.47
CA ALA A 114 8.94 -17.24 9.88
C ALA A 114 8.05 -16.01 10.11
N LEU A 115 8.32 -14.89 9.43
CA LEU A 115 7.48 -13.69 9.50
C LEU A 115 6.01 -13.99 9.16
N LEU A 116 5.78 -14.76 8.10
CA LEU A 116 4.43 -15.13 7.67
C LEU A 116 3.76 -16.10 8.65
N ARG A 117 4.50 -17.11 9.13
CA ARG A 117 4.03 -18.08 10.12
C ARG A 117 3.61 -17.42 11.42
N ASP A 118 4.44 -16.54 11.96
CA ASP A 118 4.21 -15.84 13.23
C ASP A 118 3.03 -14.88 13.14
N ALA A 119 2.74 -14.35 11.93
CA ALA A 119 1.59 -13.51 11.64
C ALA A 119 0.32 -14.29 11.24
N ALA A 120 0.35 -15.64 11.26
CA ALA A 120 -0.73 -16.51 10.80
C ALA A 120 -1.15 -16.27 9.33
N ILE A 121 -0.18 -15.99 8.45
CA ILE A 121 -0.41 -15.73 7.02
C ILE A 121 0.04 -16.95 6.21
N PRO A 122 -0.85 -17.57 5.43
CA PRO A 122 -0.50 -18.66 4.52
C PRO A 122 0.25 -18.12 3.31
N ALA A 123 1.08 -18.97 2.72
CA ALA A 123 1.73 -18.68 1.46
C ALA A 123 1.80 -19.95 0.59
N ILE A 124 1.84 -19.76 -0.72
CA ILE A 124 1.92 -20.85 -1.71
C ILE A 124 3.04 -20.56 -2.72
N ALA A 125 3.89 -21.55 -2.93
CA ALA A 125 4.96 -21.53 -3.93
C ALA A 125 4.68 -22.55 -5.06
N GLY A 126 5.40 -22.44 -6.16
CA GLY A 126 5.22 -23.32 -7.33
C GLY A 126 4.08 -22.89 -8.27
N VAL A 127 3.49 -21.73 -8.01
CA VAL A 127 2.46 -21.15 -8.88
C VAL A 127 3.11 -20.54 -10.11
N ASP A 128 2.56 -20.79 -11.28
CA ASP A 128 2.92 -20.03 -12.49
C ASP A 128 2.38 -18.58 -12.37
N THR A 129 3.16 -17.74 -11.69
CA THR A 129 2.80 -16.34 -11.43
C THR A 129 2.68 -15.52 -12.73
N ARG A 130 3.37 -15.93 -13.81
CA ARG A 130 3.21 -15.30 -15.12
C ARG A 130 1.86 -15.63 -15.76
N ALA A 131 1.45 -16.90 -15.74
CA ALA A 131 0.13 -17.30 -16.23
C ALA A 131 -0.98 -16.63 -15.42
N LEU A 132 -0.85 -16.61 -14.07
CA LEU A 132 -1.78 -15.93 -13.17
C LEU A 132 -1.86 -14.43 -13.46
N ALA A 133 -0.73 -13.73 -13.59
CA ALA A 133 -0.72 -12.30 -13.92
C ALA A 133 -1.40 -11.99 -15.26
N ARG A 134 -1.18 -12.84 -16.28
CA ARG A 134 -1.87 -12.70 -17.58
C ARG A 134 -3.37 -12.96 -17.46
N HIS A 135 -3.77 -13.91 -16.63
CA HIS A 135 -5.17 -14.23 -16.37
C HIS A 135 -5.88 -13.04 -15.70
N LEU A 136 -5.32 -12.48 -14.64
CA LEU A 136 -5.86 -11.31 -13.95
C LEU A 136 -5.90 -10.08 -14.86
N ARG A 137 -4.86 -9.87 -15.70
CA ARG A 137 -4.87 -8.76 -16.68
C ARG A 137 -6.00 -8.88 -17.71
N ALA A 138 -6.36 -10.08 -18.10
CA ALA A 138 -7.46 -10.33 -19.04
C ALA A 138 -8.84 -10.13 -18.40
N ASN A 139 -9.02 -10.61 -17.16
CA ASN A 139 -10.32 -10.73 -16.49
C ASN A 139 -10.60 -9.63 -15.45
N GLY A 140 -9.59 -8.85 -15.04
CA GLY A 140 -9.68 -7.87 -13.95
C GLY A 140 -9.28 -8.46 -12.60
N CYS A 141 -9.49 -7.68 -11.54
CA CYS A 141 -9.26 -8.14 -10.18
C CYS A 141 -10.28 -9.24 -9.82
N LEU A 142 -9.79 -10.38 -9.34
CA LEU A 142 -10.58 -11.53 -8.90
C LEU A 142 -10.31 -11.83 -7.44
N ARG A 143 -11.33 -12.33 -6.74
CA ARG A 143 -11.15 -12.92 -5.40
C ARG A 143 -10.55 -14.30 -5.53
N GLY A 144 -9.74 -14.67 -4.55
CA GLY A 144 -9.21 -16.03 -4.46
C GLY A 144 -8.87 -16.42 -3.05
N ILE A 145 -8.54 -17.69 -2.89
CA ILE A 145 -8.15 -18.29 -1.61
C ILE A 145 -6.91 -19.15 -1.80
N VAL A 146 -5.98 -19.05 -0.85
CA VAL A 146 -4.93 -20.05 -0.64
C VAL A 146 -5.47 -21.04 0.39
N THR A 147 -5.55 -22.34 0.03
CA THR A 147 -6.10 -23.37 0.92
C THR A 147 -5.11 -23.75 2.02
N SER A 148 -5.60 -24.37 3.08
CA SER A 148 -4.73 -25.02 4.07
C SER A 148 -3.93 -26.16 3.42
N PRO A 149 -2.74 -26.52 3.98
CA PRO A 149 -1.97 -27.65 3.50
C PRO A 149 -2.78 -28.94 3.51
N GLY A 150 -2.72 -29.69 2.40
CA GLY A 150 -3.47 -30.94 2.22
C GLY A 150 -4.92 -30.76 1.72
N GLU A 151 -5.49 -29.59 1.77
CA GLU A 151 -6.80 -29.28 1.20
C GLU A 151 -6.67 -29.04 -0.31
N ILE A 152 -6.89 -30.09 -1.11
CA ILE A 152 -6.69 -30.11 -2.56
C ILE A 152 -7.98 -30.38 -3.34
N ASP A 153 -9.13 -30.30 -2.69
CA ASP A 153 -10.43 -30.35 -3.35
C ASP A 153 -10.66 -29.03 -4.13
N ARG A 154 -10.67 -29.15 -5.45
CA ARG A 154 -10.76 -27.98 -6.35
C ARG A 154 -12.13 -27.31 -6.31
N GLU A 155 -13.20 -28.09 -6.23
CA GLU A 155 -14.57 -27.55 -6.22
C GLU A 155 -14.83 -26.80 -4.91
N ALA A 156 -14.47 -27.40 -3.78
CA ALA A 156 -14.57 -26.79 -2.47
C ALA A 156 -13.71 -25.50 -2.38
N ALA A 157 -12.51 -25.50 -2.93
CA ALA A 157 -11.63 -24.33 -2.95
C ALA A 157 -12.22 -23.16 -3.79
N VAL A 158 -12.83 -23.45 -4.94
CA VAL A 158 -13.49 -22.44 -5.78
C VAL A 158 -14.72 -21.86 -5.08
N GLU A 159 -15.54 -22.68 -4.43
CA GLU A 159 -16.67 -22.19 -3.64
C GLU A 159 -16.21 -21.32 -2.46
N ALA A 160 -15.13 -21.69 -1.79
CA ALA A 160 -14.52 -20.88 -0.74
C ALA A 160 -14.00 -19.53 -1.29
N ALA A 161 -13.41 -19.52 -2.50
CA ALA A 161 -12.99 -18.26 -3.17
C ALA A 161 -14.18 -17.35 -3.49
N ARG A 162 -15.31 -17.90 -3.93
CA ARG A 162 -16.56 -17.14 -4.19
C ARG A 162 -17.18 -16.58 -2.91
N ALA A 163 -17.00 -17.24 -1.78
CA ALA A 163 -17.48 -16.82 -0.47
C ALA A 163 -16.62 -15.70 0.18
N VAL A 164 -15.44 -15.40 -0.37
CA VAL A 164 -14.59 -14.29 0.13
C VAL A 164 -15.37 -12.98 0.03
N THR A 165 -15.44 -12.22 1.12
CA THR A 165 -16.07 -10.89 1.13
C THR A 165 -15.31 -9.96 0.20
N ARG A 166 -16.02 -9.18 -0.63
CA ARG A 166 -15.41 -8.21 -1.53
C ARG A 166 -14.60 -7.17 -0.76
N TRP A 167 -13.49 -6.75 -1.34
CA TRP A 167 -12.59 -5.79 -0.71
C TRP A 167 -13.28 -4.44 -0.46
N GLU A 168 -14.07 -3.95 -1.40
CA GLU A 168 -14.83 -2.70 -1.29
C GLU A 168 -15.90 -2.70 -0.18
N ASP A 169 -16.33 -3.87 0.29
CA ASP A 169 -17.36 -4.03 1.33
C ASP A 169 -16.78 -4.02 2.75
N GLN A 170 -15.45 -3.94 2.90
CA GLN A 170 -14.76 -4.04 4.19
C GLN A 170 -14.18 -2.70 4.65
N ASP A 171 -14.17 -2.47 5.96
CA ASP A 171 -13.44 -1.35 6.57
C ASP A 171 -12.03 -1.82 6.96
N PHE A 172 -11.06 -1.50 6.13
CA PHE A 172 -9.67 -1.83 6.40
C PHE A 172 -8.95 -0.70 7.15
N VAL A 173 -9.33 0.56 6.96
CA VAL A 173 -8.68 1.68 7.65
C VAL A 173 -8.83 1.54 9.17
N GLY A 174 -10.04 1.17 9.64
CA GLY A 174 -10.28 0.90 11.06
C GLY A 174 -9.48 -0.27 11.62
N GLN A 175 -9.07 -1.23 10.76
CA GLN A 175 -8.27 -2.37 11.18
C GLN A 175 -6.76 -2.05 11.29
N VAL A 176 -6.25 -1.14 10.46
CA VAL A 176 -4.81 -0.85 10.37
C VAL A 176 -4.38 0.38 11.16
N SER A 177 -5.28 1.34 11.38
CA SER A 177 -5.00 2.57 12.13
C SER A 177 -5.10 2.31 13.64
N PRO A 178 -4.03 2.52 14.42
CA PRO A 178 -4.07 2.36 15.86
C PRO A 178 -4.95 3.46 16.51
N PRO A 179 -5.64 3.15 17.62
CA PRO A 179 -6.53 4.12 18.27
C PRO A 179 -5.80 5.20 19.06
N ALA A 180 -4.51 5.04 19.30
CA ALA A 180 -3.72 5.91 20.15
C ALA A 180 -2.92 6.94 19.35
N VAL A 181 -2.82 8.15 19.91
CA VAL A 181 -1.89 9.19 19.42
C VAL A 181 -0.47 8.79 19.77
N THR A 182 0.45 8.96 18.81
CA THR A 182 1.89 8.70 19.01
C THR A 182 2.69 9.95 18.65
N ASP A 183 3.53 10.41 19.56
CA ASP A 183 4.40 11.57 19.36
C ASP A 183 5.84 11.13 19.10
N TYR A 184 6.44 11.68 18.05
CA TYR A 184 7.84 11.53 17.70
C TYR A 184 8.52 12.91 17.79
N PRO A 185 9.39 13.14 18.79
CA PRO A 185 10.07 14.42 18.94
C PRO A 185 11.08 14.65 17.79
N ALA A 186 11.30 15.91 17.45
CA ALA A 186 12.38 16.28 16.56
C ALA A 186 13.73 16.02 17.25
N GLU A 187 14.76 15.69 16.46
CA GLU A 187 16.13 15.56 16.94
C GLU A 187 16.66 16.90 17.48
N HIS A 188 16.26 18.01 16.84
CA HIS A 188 16.61 19.36 17.25
C HIS A 188 15.37 20.23 17.48
N ALA A 189 15.39 21.05 18.51
CA ALA A 189 14.28 21.96 18.81
C ALA A 189 14.13 23.06 17.73
N GLY A 190 12.89 23.45 17.47
CA GLY A 190 12.57 24.61 16.63
C GLY A 190 12.06 24.30 15.22
N GLY A 191 12.13 23.06 14.76
CA GLY A 191 11.56 22.64 13.47
C GLY A 191 10.03 22.67 13.42
N PRO A 192 9.44 22.51 12.22
CA PRO A 192 7.98 22.42 12.06
C PRO A 192 7.39 21.23 12.83
N ARG A 193 6.13 21.37 13.22
CA ARG A 193 5.32 20.30 13.82
C ARG A 193 4.35 19.78 12.79
N VAL A 194 4.40 18.49 12.52
CA VAL A 194 3.60 17.83 11.49
C VAL A 194 2.63 16.85 12.15
N ALA A 195 1.33 16.95 11.83
CA ALA A 195 0.38 15.91 12.13
C ALA A 195 0.33 14.91 10.95
N ILE A 196 0.30 13.62 11.24
CA ILE A 196 0.01 12.57 10.27
C ILE A 196 -1.29 11.90 10.69
N VAL A 197 -2.32 11.96 9.85
CA VAL A 197 -3.54 11.17 10.05
C VAL A 197 -3.28 9.78 9.52
N ASP A 198 -3.33 8.79 10.41
CA ASP A 198 -3.00 7.40 10.10
C ASP A 198 -4.20 6.67 9.49
N LEU A 199 -4.11 6.41 8.19
CA LEU A 199 -5.08 5.62 7.43
C LEU A 199 -4.52 4.23 7.08
N GLY A 200 -3.29 3.93 7.50
CA GLY A 200 -2.47 2.79 7.15
C GLY A 200 -1.02 3.25 6.92
N LEU A 201 -0.49 3.96 7.91
CA LEU A 201 0.78 4.66 7.86
C LEU A 201 1.97 3.70 7.74
N LYS A 202 2.88 4.01 6.82
CA LYS A 202 4.17 3.32 6.68
C LYS A 202 5.26 4.04 7.47
N ASN A 203 6.10 3.27 8.17
CA ASN A 203 7.20 3.78 9.01
C ASN A 203 8.14 4.72 8.25
N ASN A 204 8.39 4.46 6.96
CA ASN A 204 9.28 5.31 6.16
C ASN A 204 8.72 6.72 5.92
N ILE A 205 7.42 6.94 6.01
CA ILE A 205 6.83 8.29 5.95
C ILE A 205 7.20 9.07 7.21
N VAL A 206 7.06 8.46 8.39
CA VAL A 206 7.50 9.06 9.67
C VAL A 206 9.00 9.36 9.63
N ARG A 207 9.82 8.35 9.26
CA ARG A 207 11.28 8.50 9.14
C ARG A 207 11.68 9.63 8.16
N SER A 208 11.01 9.70 7.01
CA SER A 208 11.27 10.73 5.99
C SER A 208 10.93 12.13 6.48
N THR A 209 9.87 12.26 7.27
CA THR A 209 9.43 13.53 7.86
C THR A 209 10.38 13.95 8.98
N LEU A 210 10.73 13.05 9.91
CA LEU A 210 11.67 13.32 11.01
C LEU A 210 13.07 13.72 10.55
N ARG A 211 13.62 13.04 9.52
CA ARG A 211 14.94 13.37 8.93
C ARG A 211 15.05 14.80 8.42
N ARG A 212 13.93 15.52 8.25
CA ARG A 212 13.85 16.92 7.84
C ARG A 212 13.73 17.89 9.01
N GLY A 213 14.04 17.42 10.23
CA GLY A 213 14.08 18.25 11.44
C GLY A 213 12.69 18.60 11.99
N THR A 214 11.65 17.87 11.61
CA THR A 214 10.29 18.07 12.14
C THR A 214 10.06 17.25 13.40
N SER A 215 9.08 17.65 14.23
CA SER A 215 8.41 16.72 15.14
C SER A 215 7.14 16.20 14.46
N VAL A 216 6.79 14.94 14.74
CA VAL A 216 5.65 14.26 14.13
C VAL A 216 4.68 13.81 15.22
N ARG A 217 3.40 14.14 15.05
CA ARG A 217 2.28 13.60 15.83
C ARG A 217 1.43 12.73 14.93
N VAL A 218 1.39 11.44 15.17
CA VAL A 218 0.51 10.49 14.47
C VAL A 218 -0.82 10.45 15.19
N LEU A 219 -1.88 10.71 14.44
CA LEU A 219 -3.26 10.78 14.91
C LEU A 219 -4.05 9.60 14.30
N PRO A 220 -4.97 8.97 15.07
CA PRO A 220 -5.81 7.90 14.54
C PRO A 220 -6.72 8.42 13.41
N HIS A 221 -7.18 7.52 12.53
CA HIS A 221 -8.11 7.86 11.44
C HIS A 221 -9.43 8.49 11.94
N THR A 222 -9.80 8.25 13.21
CA THR A 222 -11.01 8.76 13.83
C THR A 222 -10.88 10.19 14.36
N VAL A 223 -9.70 10.82 14.22
CA VAL A 223 -9.49 12.20 14.68
C VAL A 223 -10.46 13.15 13.96
N SER A 224 -11.06 14.09 14.72
CA SER A 224 -11.94 15.10 14.12
C SER A 224 -11.16 16.22 13.42
N ALA A 225 -11.80 16.87 12.46
CA ALA A 225 -11.24 18.05 11.82
C ALA A 225 -10.94 19.17 12.82
N SER A 226 -11.82 19.37 13.81
CA SER A 226 -11.64 20.37 14.89
C SER A 226 -10.39 20.07 15.72
N ASP A 227 -10.12 18.81 16.04
CA ASP A 227 -8.94 18.43 16.84
C ASP A 227 -7.64 18.65 16.04
N VAL A 228 -7.64 18.33 14.74
CA VAL A 228 -6.49 18.60 13.85
C VAL A 228 -6.24 20.11 13.71
N LEU A 229 -7.30 20.90 13.55
CA LEU A 229 -7.19 22.37 13.41
C LEU A 229 -6.81 23.06 14.72
N ALA A 230 -7.30 22.55 15.86
CA ALA A 230 -6.93 23.05 17.20
C ALA A 230 -5.52 22.63 17.62
N ALA A 231 -4.96 21.56 17.02
CA ALA A 231 -3.61 21.13 17.32
C ALA A 231 -2.56 22.18 16.86
N ASP A 232 -1.55 22.35 17.70
CA ASP A 232 -0.42 23.25 17.38
C ASP A 232 0.53 22.57 16.37
N VAL A 233 0.04 22.40 15.14
CA VAL A 233 0.80 21.81 14.03
C VAL A 233 0.87 22.77 12.84
N ASP A 234 1.96 22.70 12.11
CA ASP A 234 2.30 23.59 11.01
C ASP A 234 1.94 23.00 9.64
N GLY A 235 1.71 21.69 9.58
CA GLY A 235 1.30 20.98 8.37
C GLY A 235 0.64 19.65 8.69
N VAL A 236 -0.11 19.09 7.74
CA VAL A 236 -0.85 17.84 7.86
C VAL A 236 -0.47 16.89 6.72
N ILE A 237 -0.18 15.63 7.05
CA ILE A 237 -0.06 14.54 6.08
C ILE A 237 -1.28 13.63 6.23
N LEU A 238 -1.98 13.34 5.13
CA LEU A 238 -2.92 12.23 5.05
C LEU A 238 -2.16 11.02 4.50
N SER A 239 -2.03 9.97 5.30
CA SER A 239 -1.18 8.83 4.98
C SER A 239 -1.78 7.95 3.86
N PRO A 240 -1.02 7.01 3.27
CA PRO A 240 -1.58 5.90 2.53
C PRO A 240 -2.42 5.01 3.42
N GLY A 241 -3.12 4.05 2.82
CA GLY A 241 -3.89 3.04 3.53
C GLY A 241 -4.70 2.16 2.58
N PRO A 242 -5.29 1.09 3.13
CA PRO A 242 -6.17 0.20 2.40
C PRO A 242 -7.60 0.71 2.38
N GLY A 243 -8.38 0.29 1.40
CA GLY A 243 -9.82 0.53 1.35
C GLY A 243 -10.26 1.56 0.32
N ASP A 244 -11.57 1.58 0.09
CA ASP A 244 -12.20 2.48 -0.86
C ASP A 244 -12.39 3.87 -0.24
N PRO A 245 -11.85 4.96 -0.83
CA PRO A 245 -12.07 6.32 -0.35
C PRO A 245 -13.57 6.71 -0.32
N ALA A 246 -14.43 6.03 -1.08
CA ALA A 246 -15.88 6.26 -1.05
C ALA A 246 -16.53 6.01 0.31
N ARG A 247 -15.87 5.24 1.18
CA ARG A 247 -16.32 4.93 2.55
C ARG A 247 -15.77 5.88 3.63
N LEU A 248 -14.97 6.86 3.25
CA LEU A 248 -14.18 7.70 4.17
C LEU A 248 -14.66 9.15 4.20
N ASP A 249 -15.98 9.38 4.29
CA ASP A 249 -16.58 10.72 4.27
C ASP A 249 -16.10 11.62 5.43
N ALA A 250 -15.84 11.05 6.61
CA ALA A 250 -15.28 11.80 7.74
C ALA A 250 -13.87 12.34 7.43
N GLN A 251 -13.02 11.55 6.77
CA GLN A 251 -11.68 11.95 6.36
C GLN A 251 -11.72 12.93 5.18
N VAL A 252 -12.70 12.81 4.29
CA VAL A 252 -12.95 13.81 3.24
C VAL A 252 -13.37 15.15 3.85
N ALA A 253 -14.23 15.15 4.86
CA ALA A 253 -14.61 16.37 5.59
C ALA A 253 -13.42 16.99 6.34
N LEU A 254 -12.55 16.17 6.95
CA LEU A 254 -11.30 16.63 7.55
C LEU A 254 -10.38 17.28 6.53
N ALA A 255 -10.16 16.63 5.37
CA ALA A 255 -9.32 17.19 4.30
C ALA A 255 -9.88 18.54 3.82
N ARG A 256 -11.20 18.67 3.65
CA ARG A 256 -11.85 19.93 3.27
C ARG A 256 -11.59 21.02 4.30
N ALA A 257 -11.74 20.73 5.59
CA ALA A 257 -11.47 21.70 6.65
C ALA A 257 -10.00 22.17 6.67
N VAL A 258 -9.04 21.28 6.36
CA VAL A 258 -7.61 21.63 6.25
C VAL A 258 -7.36 22.48 5.02
N ILE A 259 -8.03 22.24 3.88
CA ILE A 259 -7.99 23.07 2.67
C ILE A 259 -8.50 24.48 3.00
N ASP A 260 -9.66 24.59 3.64
CA ASP A 260 -10.30 25.86 4.00
C ASP A 260 -9.43 26.68 5.01
N ASP A 261 -8.69 26.02 5.92
CA ASP A 261 -7.72 26.67 6.82
C ASP A 261 -6.45 27.16 6.08
N GLY A 262 -6.19 26.65 4.87
CA GLY A 262 -5.00 26.98 4.09
C GLY A 262 -3.69 26.40 4.65
N ARG A 263 -3.78 25.38 5.50
CA ARG A 263 -2.62 24.72 6.12
C ARG A 263 -1.88 23.87 5.09
N PRO A 264 -0.53 23.87 5.10
CA PRO A 264 0.24 22.94 4.27
C PRO A 264 -0.26 21.50 4.43
N MET A 265 -0.55 20.84 3.31
CA MET A 265 -1.06 19.47 3.32
C MET A 265 -0.39 18.62 2.24
N LEU A 266 -0.03 17.40 2.62
CA LEU A 266 0.45 16.36 1.72
C LEU A 266 -0.49 15.15 1.80
N GLY A 267 -1.11 14.80 0.68
CA GLY A 267 -1.88 13.55 0.56
C GLY A 267 -1.07 12.47 -0.16
N ILE A 268 -0.95 11.29 0.43
CA ILE A 268 -0.19 10.17 -0.15
C ILE A 268 -1.14 8.99 -0.38
N CYS A 269 -1.20 8.46 -1.60
CA CYS A 269 -1.98 7.31 -2.02
C CYS A 269 -3.47 7.45 -1.63
N LEU A 270 -3.98 6.76 -0.61
CA LEU A 270 -5.34 6.96 -0.11
C LEU A 270 -5.59 8.42 0.32
N GLY A 271 -4.60 9.07 0.94
CA GLY A 271 -4.66 10.49 1.28
C GLY A 271 -4.81 11.39 0.05
N HIS A 272 -4.19 11.07 -1.09
CA HIS A 272 -4.41 11.75 -2.37
C HIS A 272 -5.86 11.62 -2.84
N GLN A 273 -6.42 10.42 -2.78
CA GLN A 273 -7.79 10.15 -3.19
C GLN A 273 -8.81 10.89 -2.30
N ILE A 274 -8.56 10.94 -1.00
CA ILE A 274 -9.38 11.71 -0.04
C ILE A 274 -9.34 13.21 -0.37
N VAL A 275 -8.15 13.77 -0.65
CA VAL A 275 -8.02 15.20 -1.05
C VAL A 275 -8.71 15.44 -2.38
N GLY A 276 -8.60 14.52 -3.37
CA GLY A 276 -9.32 14.60 -4.63
C GLY A 276 -10.83 14.69 -4.43
N ARG A 277 -11.40 13.83 -3.58
CA ARG A 277 -12.83 13.89 -3.20
C ARG A 277 -13.17 15.18 -2.43
N ALA A 278 -12.32 15.63 -1.55
CA ALA A 278 -12.52 16.90 -0.85
C ALA A 278 -12.53 18.10 -1.81
N ALA A 279 -11.75 18.03 -2.89
CA ALA A 279 -11.75 19.00 -3.98
C ALA A 279 -12.97 18.87 -4.91
N GLY A 280 -13.80 17.84 -4.76
CA GLY A 280 -15.01 17.59 -5.54
C GLY A 280 -14.81 16.66 -6.74
N ALA A 281 -13.65 16.03 -6.88
CA ALA A 281 -13.43 15.01 -7.89
C ALA A 281 -14.08 13.67 -7.53
N GLU A 282 -14.41 12.89 -8.55
CA GLU A 282 -14.84 11.50 -8.42
C GLU A 282 -13.64 10.57 -8.28
N THR A 283 -13.87 9.40 -7.69
CA THR A 283 -12.91 8.31 -7.64
C THR A 283 -13.50 7.07 -8.31
N THR A 284 -12.65 6.26 -8.94
CA THR A 284 -13.07 5.02 -9.60
C THR A 284 -12.05 3.92 -9.41
N ARG A 285 -12.52 2.68 -9.36
CA ARG A 285 -11.63 1.51 -9.29
C ARG A 285 -10.98 1.26 -10.64
N LEU A 286 -9.67 1.01 -10.61
CA LEU A 286 -8.91 0.54 -11.77
C LEU A 286 -9.25 -0.92 -12.05
N ARG A 287 -9.11 -1.33 -13.31
CA ARG A 287 -9.44 -2.69 -13.72
C ARG A 287 -8.63 -3.77 -12.98
N PHE A 288 -7.38 -3.47 -12.63
CA PHE A 288 -6.46 -4.39 -11.95
C PHE A 288 -5.45 -3.69 -11.01
N GLY A 289 -5.70 -2.41 -10.67
CA GLY A 289 -4.83 -1.64 -9.79
C GLY A 289 -3.43 -1.36 -10.35
N HIS A 290 -2.65 -0.61 -9.59
CA HIS A 290 -1.22 -0.41 -9.82
C HIS A 290 -0.43 -0.92 -8.64
N HIS A 291 0.42 -1.94 -8.85
CA HIS A 291 1.23 -2.56 -7.81
C HIS A 291 2.63 -2.86 -8.33
N GLY A 292 3.63 -2.25 -7.69
CA GLY A 292 5.04 -2.44 -8.05
C GLY A 292 5.84 -1.15 -8.03
N ALA A 293 7.16 -1.28 -8.05
CA ALA A 293 8.10 -0.17 -7.94
C ALA A 293 8.64 0.31 -9.31
N ASN A 294 7.87 0.12 -10.39
CA ASN A 294 8.34 0.29 -11.77
C ASN A 294 7.36 1.03 -12.68
N HIS A 295 6.49 1.89 -12.11
CA HIS A 295 5.50 2.65 -12.88
C HIS A 295 6.06 4.00 -13.33
N PRO A 296 6.03 4.34 -14.64
CA PRO A 296 6.50 5.62 -15.14
C PRO A 296 5.45 6.71 -14.91
N VAL A 297 5.82 7.74 -14.18
CA VAL A 297 4.98 8.91 -13.87
C VAL A 297 5.61 10.15 -14.48
N ARG A 298 4.80 10.94 -15.20
CA ARG A 298 5.20 12.24 -15.75
C ARG A 298 4.71 13.37 -14.85
N ASP A 299 5.64 14.23 -14.43
CA ASP A 299 5.33 15.54 -13.87
C ASP A 299 4.99 16.50 -15.02
N LEU A 300 3.79 17.08 -15.01
CA LEU A 300 3.28 17.91 -16.09
C LEU A 300 3.88 19.33 -16.07
N GLU A 301 4.39 19.80 -14.92
CA GLU A 301 5.01 21.11 -14.79
C GLU A 301 6.49 21.06 -15.19
N LEU A 302 7.21 20.05 -14.75
CA LEU A 302 8.62 19.90 -15.01
C LEU A 302 8.91 19.15 -16.33
N GLY A 303 7.93 18.45 -16.90
CA GLY A 303 8.09 17.60 -18.08
C GLY A 303 8.95 16.34 -17.83
N LEU A 304 9.32 16.06 -16.58
CA LEU A 304 10.17 14.94 -16.21
C LEU A 304 9.36 13.66 -16.07
N VAL A 305 9.96 12.55 -16.48
CA VAL A 305 9.43 11.20 -16.26
C VAL A 305 10.31 10.49 -15.26
N GLN A 306 9.69 9.95 -14.22
CA GLN A 306 10.37 9.22 -13.15
C GLN A 306 9.63 7.93 -12.83
N VAL A 307 10.37 6.91 -12.38
CA VAL A 307 9.77 5.64 -11.95
C VAL A 307 9.29 5.78 -10.51
N ARG A 308 8.08 5.27 -10.23
CA ARG A 308 7.41 5.39 -8.92
C ARG A 308 6.92 4.04 -8.41
N ALA A 309 6.90 3.93 -7.09
CA ALA A 309 6.29 2.80 -6.40
C ALA A 309 4.78 3.01 -6.26
N GLN A 310 4.01 1.99 -6.64
CA GLN A 310 2.54 2.01 -6.65
C GLN A 310 1.96 0.87 -5.83
N ASN A 311 0.88 1.16 -5.11
CA ASN A 311 0.07 0.16 -4.41
C ASN A 311 -1.34 0.70 -4.19
N HIS A 312 -2.18 0.69 -5.22
CA HIS A 312 -3.56 1.18 -5.13
C HIS A 312 -4.50 0.55 -6.16
N GLU A 313 -5.77 0.39 -5.76
CA GLU A 313 -6.87 -0.12 -6.59
C GLU A 313 -7.73 1.00 -7.17
N VAL A 314 -7.74 2.18 -6.56
CA VAL A 314 -8.61 3.31 -6.88
C VAL A 314 -7.77 4.47 -7.40
N GLN A 315 -8.34 5.26 -8.31
CA GLN A 315 -7.77 6.50 -8.83
C GLN A 315 -8.74 7.67 -8.70
N VAL A 316 -8.21 8.88 -8.73
CA VAL A 316 -8.98 10.11 -8.94
C VAL A 316 -9.27 10.26 -10.43
N VAL A 317 -10.54 10.56 -10.79
CA VAL A 317 -10.94 10.83 -12.16
C VAL A 317 -10.62 12.28 -12.51
N GLY A 318 -9.57 12.50 -13.30
CA GLY A 318 -9.05 13.85 -13.60
C GLY A 318 -10.09 14.79 -14.22
N ASP A 319 -10.88 14.29 -15.16
CA ASP A 319 -11.91 15.07 -15.88
C ASP A 319 -13.08 15.47 -14.97
N SER A 320 -13.27 14.83 -13.83
CA SER A 320 -14.29 15.18 -12.84
C SER A 320 -13.86 16.31 -11.89
N LEU A 321 -12.58 16.70 -11.89
CA LEU A 321 -12.06 17.71 -10.98
C LEU A 321 -12.63 19.09 -11.34
N PRO A 322 -13.41 19.74 -10.44
CA PRO A 322 -14.03 21.02 -10.77
C PRO A 322 -12.97 22.12 -10.95
N ALA A 323 -13.07 22.90 -12.02
CA ALA A 323 -12.16 24.02 -12.26
C ALA A 323 -12.14 25.05 -11.11
N ALA A 324 -13.28 25.22 -10.42
CA ALA A 324 -13.40 26.13 -9.27
C ALA A 324 -12.76 25.60 -7.98
N SER A 325 -12.31 24.34 -7.94
CA SER A 325 -11.68 23.74 -6.76
C SER A 325 -10.33 24.35 -6.39
N GLY A 326 -9.71 25.05 -7.33
CA GLY A 326 -8.34 25.54 -7.20
C GLY A 326 -7.26 24.47 -7.40
N PHE A 327 -7.65 23.20 -7.56
CA PHE A 327 -6.71 22.11 -7.84
C PHE A 327 -6.54 21.89 -9.35
N ARG A 328 -5.39 21.35 -9.71
CA ARG A 328 -5.09 20.85 -11.06
C ARG A 328 -4.36 19.51 -10.97
N VAL A 329 -4.51 18.71 -12.01
CA VAL A 329 -3.69 17.52 -12.19
C VAL A 329 -2.24 17.95 -12.42
N SER A 330 -1.33 17.47 -11.60
CA SER A 330 0.10 17.81 -11.67
C SER A 330 0.96 16.66 -12.21
N GLN A 331 0.49 15.44 -12.10
CA GLN A 331 1.23 14.24 -12.51
C GLN A 331 0.28 13.19 -13.09
N VAL A 332 0.77 12.41 -14.07
CA VAL A 332 0.02 11.33 -14.74
C VAL A 332 0.88 10.09 -14.94
N ASN A 333 0.26 8.91 -14.85
CA ASN A 333 0.85 7.63 -15.19
C ASN A 333 0.96 7.51 -16.72
N LEU A 334 2.12 7.09 -17.23
CA LEU A 334 2.31 6.95 -18.67
C LEU A 334 1.79 5.62 -19.23
N ASN A 335 1.41 4.66 -18.38
CA ASN A 335 0.86 3.39 -18.85
C ASN A 335 -0.60 3.51 -19.30
N ASP A 336 -1.39 4.37 -18.61
CA ASP A 336 -2.85 4.45 -18.80
C ASP A 336 -3.43 5.87 -18.67
N GLY A 337 -2.61 6.88 -18.36
CA GLY A 337 -3.05 8.27 -18.20
C GLY A 337 -3.74 8.58 -16.87
N SER A 338 -3.80 7.64 -15.93
CA SER A 338 -4.38 7.86 -14.61
C SER A 338 -3.71 9.02 -13.86
N VAL A 339 -4.48 9.70 -12.99
CA VAL A 339 -3.98 10.82 -12.20
C VAL A 339 -3.03 10.32 -11.10
N GLU A 340 -1.82 10.87 -11.10
CA GLU A 340 -0.77 10.51 -10.15
C GLU A 340 -0.46 11.62 -9.13
N GLY A 341 -1.03 12.79 -9.30
CA GLY A 341 -0.85 13.90 -8.38
C GLY A 341 -1.79 15.06 -8.66
N LEU A 342 -2.15 15.76 -7.59
CA LEU A 342 -2.86 17.03 -7.64
C LEU A 342 -2.04 18.09 -6.93
N ARG A 343 -2.17 19.34 -7.40
CA ARG A 343 -1.57 20.52 -6.76
C ARG A 343 -2.58 21.67 -6.74
N HIS A 344 -2.68 22.35 -5.58
CA HIS A 344 -3.49 23.56 -5.49
C HIS A 344 -2.74 24.75 -6.07
N ALA A 345 -3.46 25.65 -6.76
CA ALA A 345 -2.86 26.77 -7.49
C ALA A 345 -2.20 27.82 -6.57
N THR A 346 -2.75 28.05 -5.38
CA THR A 346 -2.32 29.11 -4.45
C THR A 346 -2.00 28.62 -3.05
N LEU A 347 -2.63 27.52 -2.60
CA LEU A 347 -2.39 26.94 -1.27
C LEU A 347 -1.22 25.96 -1.31
N PRO A 348 -0.45 25.80 -0.21
CA PRO A 348 0.66 24.86 -0.13
C PRO A 348 0.16 23.41 0.05
N ILE A 349 -0.61 22.95 -0.91
CA ILE A 349 -1.23 21.61 -0.90
C ILE A 349 -0.80 20.84 -2.15
N GLU A 350 -0.18 19.70 -1.91
CA GLU A 350 0.28 18.76 -2.94
C GLU A 350 -0.17 17.36 -2.58
N THR A 351 -0.51 16.55 -3.57
CA THR A 351 -0.84 15.13 -3.36
C THR A 351 -0.16 14.26 -4.40
N VAL A 352 0.16 13.03 -4.01
CA VAL A 352 0.74 12.01 -4.90
C VAL A 352 0.02 10.68 -4.71
N GLN A 353 -0.31 10.00 -5.81
CA GLN A 353 -0.95 8.68 -5.78
C GLN A 353 0.05 7.58 -5.44
N TYR A 354 1.29 7.75 -5.88
CA TYR A 354 2.39 6.82 -5.61
C TYR A 354 2.95 7.00 -4.18
N HIS A 355 3.88 6.11 -3.81
CA HIS A 355 4.56 6.08 -2.52
C HIS A 355 5.92 6.81 -2.61
N PRO A 356 6.00 8.09 -2.20
CA PRO A 356 7.24 8.88 -2.29
C PRO A 356 8.31 8.41 -1.30
N GLU A 357 7.93 7.69 -0.25
CA GLU A 357 8.83 7.11 0.75
C GLU A 357 9.62 5.90 0.25
N GLY A 358 9.23 5.32 -0.89
CA GLY A 358 9.96 4.31 -1.63
C GLY A 358 10.17 2.96 -0.93
N ALA A 359 9.30 2.51 -0.09
CA ALA A 359 9.43 1.24 0.63
C ALA A 359 8.33 0.22 0.23
N PRO A 360 8.61 -0.65 -0.79
CA PRO A 360 9.81 -0.69 -1.63
C PRO A 360 9.75 0.32 -2.77
N GLY A 361 10.91 0.72 -3.28
CA GLY A 361 10.98 1.51 -4.51
C GLY A 361 12.08 2.57 -4.56
N PRO A 362 12.10 3.36 -5.65
CA PRO A 362 13.06 4.44 -5.83
C PRO A 362 12.90 5.53 -4.77
N LEU A 363 14.03 6.13 -4.36
CA LEU A 363 14.08 7.21 -3.35
C LEU A 363 14.11 8.62 -3.96
N ASP A 364 14.06 8.76 -5.27
CA ASP A 364 14.09 10.04 -5.98
C ASP A 364 12.80 10.86 -5.86
N ALA A 365 11.73 10.27 -5.27
CA ALA A 365 10.49 10.97 -4.93
C ALA A 365 10.54 11.73 -3.59
N LEU A 366 11.59 11.58 -2.79
CA LEU A 366 11.70 12.17 -1.45
C LEU A 366 11.60 13.71 -1.45
N ALA A 367 11.86 14.39 -2.58
CA ALA A 367 11.67 15.83 -2.75
C ALA A 367 10.23 16.32 -2.48
N VAL A 368 9.22 15.44 -2.53
CA VAL A 368 7.84 15.76 -2.11
C VAL A 368 7.80 16.16 -0.63
N PHE A 369 8.53 15.42 0.23
CA PHE A 369 8.64 15.75 1.65
C PHE A 369 9.42 17.05 1.88
N ASP A 370 10.44 17.36 1.05
CA ASP A 370 11.21 18.60 1.16
C ASP A 370 10.30 19.82 0.92
N ARG A 371 9.48 19.78 -0.12
CA ARG A 371 8.52 20.86 -0.44
C ARG A 371 7.47 21.03 0.66
N PHE A 372 6.90 19.93 1.13
CA PHE A 372 5.91 19.96 2.20
C PHE A 372 6.48 20.55 3.50
N VAL A 373 7.66 20.08 3.94
CA VAL A 373 8.30 20.57 5.18
C VAL A 373 8.71 22.04 5.04
N ALA A 374 9.19 22.48 3.87
CA ALA A 374 9.48 23.89 3.61
C ALA A 374 8.22 24.77 3.76
N ALA A 375 7.08 24.33 3.24
CA ALA A 375 5.81 25.05 3.39
C ALA A 375 5.37 25.12 4.86
N ALA A 376 5.50 24.02 5.61
CA ALA A 376 5.21 23.97 7.04
C ALA A 376 6.13 24.91 7.85
N ALA A 377 7.41 25.02 7.47
CA ALA A 377 8.36 25.95 8.09
C ALA A 377 7.98 27.42 7.87
N VAL A 378 7.51 27.77 6.66
CA VAL A 378 7.00 29.14 6.37
C VAL A 378 5.80 29.46 7.26
N ARG A 379 4.82 28.55 7.37
CA ARG A 379 3.65 28.74 8.26
C ARG A 379 4.07 28.93 9.72
N ARG A 380 5.02 28.12 10.21
CA ARG A 380 5.56 28.24 11.58
C ARG A 380 6.21 29.61 11.82
N GLY A 381 6.98 30.11 10.85
CA GLY A 381 7.59 31.45 10.93
C GLY A 381 6.56 32.57 10.99
N ALA A 382 5.46 32.46 10.25
CA ALA A 382 4.36 33.44 10.26
C ALA A 382 3.51 33.45 11.55
N ARG A 383 3.60 32.40 12.38
CA ARG A 383 2.88 32.26 13.65
C ARG A 383 3.70 32.72 14.87
N ARG A 384 4.99 32.99 14.70
CA ARG A 384 5.89 33.53 15.71
C ARG A 384 5.96 35.05 15.64
#